data_e0ca670a7a52a1d94c1bcbcbe165577e
#
_entry.id   e0ca670a7a52a1d94c1bcbcbe165577e
#
_cell.length_a   1.000
_cell.length_b   1.000
_cell.length_c   1.000
_cell.angle_alpha   90.00
_cell.angle_beta   90.00
_cell.angle_gamma   90.00
#
_symmetry.space_group_name_H-M   'P 1'
#
loop_
_entity.id
_entity.type
_entity.pdbx_description
1 polymer ?
#
loop_
_entity_poly.entity_id
_entity_poly.type
_entity_poly.pdbx_seq_one_letter_code
_entity_poly.pdbx_strand_id
1 'polypeptide(L)'
;MLLYDTARETVLLTRQFRLPVYVNGHPDGMLIETPGGLLDDEDEHPEVAVRREVVEETGHTVGEVRHVFDVYMSPGSVTERVSFYAAAYGPATRTHEGGGLDEEGEDIETLELPFRRALEMIRTGEIADAKTIMLLQWAALEGPFAVLDRDSEGGGDGKRNGPPGPR
;
A
#
# COMPACT_ATOMS: atom_id res chain seq x y z
N MET A 1 -2.34 -5.93 -2.77
CA MET A 1 -2.68 -4.86 -3.77
C MET A 1 -2.71 -3.51 -3.07
N LEU A 2 -2.19 -2.43 -3.68
CA LEU A 2 -2.40 -1.07 -3.18
C LEU A 2 -3.71 -0.50 -3.71
N LEU A 3 -4.60 -0.11 -2.82
CA LEU A 3 -5.81 0.64 -3.15
C LEU A 3 -5.57 2.13 -2.96
N TYR A 4 -5.87 2.93 -3.99
CA TYR A 4 -5.62 4.37 -3.97
C TYR A 4 -6.79 5.18 -4.54
N ASP A 5 -6.98 6.39 -4.01
CA ASP A 5 -7.88 7.41 -4.55
C ASP A 5 -7.10 8.71 -4.78
N THR A 6 -6.85 9.02 -6.05
CA THR A 6 -6.07 10.21 -6.43
C THR A 6 -6.85 11.52 -6.20
N ALA A 7 -8.18 11.48 -6.25
CA ALA A 7 -9.00 12.68 -6.05
C ALA A 7 -9.04 13.10 -4.57
N ARG A 8 -9.00 12.12 -3.65
CA ARG A 8 -8.99 12.36 -2.20
C ARG A 8 -7.57 12.31 -1.61
N GLU A 9 -6.58 11.94 -2.42
CA GLU A 9 -5.19 11.69 -2.02
C GLU A 9 -5.08 10.69 -0.86
N THR A 10 -5.86 9.59 -0.93
CA THR A 10 -5.89 8.56 0.11
C THR A 10 -5.46 7.20 -0.41
N VAL A 11 -5.05 6.35 0.54
CA VAL A 11 -4.85 4.91 0.35
C VAL A 11 -5.67 4.14 1.36
N LEU A 12 -6.14 2.95 0.98
CA LEU A 12 -6.82 2.03 1.86
C LEU A 12 -5.88 0.87 2.18
N LEU A 13 -5.62 0.69 3.47
CA LEU A 13 -4.75 -0.34 4.02
C LEU A 13 -5.57 -1.22 4.98
N THR A 14 -4.99 -2.33 5.39
CA THR A 14 -5.53 -3.23 6.41
C THR A 14 -4.64 -3.24 7.64
N ARG A 15 -5.19 -3.59 8.80
CA ARG A 15 -4.45 -3.78 10.04
C ARG A 15 -4.93 -5.07 10.69
N GLN A 16 -4.00 -6.00 10.94
CA GLN A 16 -4.34 -7.28 11.55
C GLN A 16 -3.20 -7.81 12.42
N PHE A 17 -3.53 -8.77 13.28
CA PHE A 17 -2.57 -9.45 14.14
C PHE A 17 -1.72 -10.44 13.34
N ARG A 18 -0.39 -10.37 13.52
CA ARG A 18 0.57 -11.31 12.93
C ARG A 18 1.41 -11.97 14.05
N LEU A 19 1.14 -13.22 14.33
CA LEU A 19 1.85 -13.98 15.37
C LEU A 19 3.39 -13.91 15.23
N PRO A 20 4.01 -14.06 14.05
CA PRO A 20 5.46 -13.92 13.91
C PRO A 20 5.98 -12.55 14.32
N VAL A 21 5.23 -11.49 14.06
CA VAL A 21 5.56 -10.11 14.42
C VAL A 21 5.51 -9.93 15.93
N TYR A 22 4.46 -10.46 16.57
CA TYR A 22 4.32 -10.45 18.03
C TYR A 22 5.44 -11.22 18.74
N VAL A 23 5.74 -12.43 18.26
CA VAL A 23 6.84 -13.27 18.82
C VAL A 23 8.21 -12.61 18.65
N ASN A 24 8.38 -11.82 17.60
CA ASN A 24 9.61 -11.04 17.37
C ASN A 24 9.70 -9.76 18.21
N GLY A 25 8.76 -9.55 19.15
CA GLY A 25 8.83 -8.48 20.14
C GLY A 25 8.02 -7.22 19.82
N HIS A 26 7.15 -7.25 18.80
CA HIS A 26 6.23 -6.14 18.58
C HIS A 26 5.20 -6.06 19.72
N PRO A 27 4.91 -4.88 20.27
CA PRO A 27 4.12 -4.73 21.51
C PRO A 27 2.74 -5.40 21.48
N ASP A 28 2.03 -5.29 20.36
CA ASP A 28 0.68 -5.84 20.16
C ASP A 28 0.57 -6.83 19.00
N GLY A 29 1.64 -6.98 18.20
CA GLY A 29 1.64 -7.84 17.02
C GLY A 29 0.79 -7.35 15.85
N MET A 30 0.20 -6.15 15.95
CA MET A 30 -0.64 -5.57 14.91
C MET A 30 0.23 -4.96 13.80
N LEU A 31 -0.02 -5.35 12.56
CA LEU A 31 0.74 -4.87 11.39
C LEU A 31 -0.19 -4.16 10.42
N ILE A 32 0.28 -3.04 9.89
CA ILE A 32 -0.44 -2.30 8.84
C ILE A 32 0.11 -2.77 7.49
N GLU A 33 -0.80 -3.29 6.65
CA GLU A 33 -0.47 -3.96 5.40
C GLU A 33 -1.35 -3.46 4.25
N THR A 34 -0.92 -3.71 3.02
CA THR A 34 -1.83 -3.68 1.87
C THR A 34 -2.62 -4.99 1.81
N PRO A 35 -3.92 -4.96 1.45
CA PRO A 35 -4.73 -6.18 1.32
C PRO A 35 -4.13 -7.18 0.35
N GLY A 36 -4.27 -8.46 0.66
CA GLY A 36 -3.80 -9.56 -0.16
C GLY A 36 -3.58 -10.85 0.63
N GLY A 37 -3.65 -11.97 -0.05
CA GLY A 37 -3.55 -13.30 0.51
C GLY A 37 -2.76 -14.27 -0.35
N LEU A 38 -2.95 -15.54 -0.07
CA LEU A 38 -2.36 -16.65 -0.79
C LEU A 38 -3.20 -17.00 -2.04
N LEU A 39 -2.59 -17.72 -2.97
CA LEU A 39 -3.34 -18.40 -4.02
C LEU A 39 -3.97 -19.67 -3.44
N ASP A 40 -5.28 -19.82 -3.57
CA ASP A 40 -6.01 -20.98 -3.07
C ASP A 40 -5.77 -22.23 -3.92
N ASP A 41 -5.49 -22.03 -5.21
CA ASP A 41 -5.21 -23.08 -6.16
C ASP A 41 -3.92 -22.74 -6.94
N GLU A 42 -3.11 -23.77 -7.26
CA GLU A 42 -1.87 -23.61 -8.06
C GLU A 42 -2.13 -23.02 -9.45
N ASP A 43 -3.33 -23.21 -9.99
CA ASP A 43 -3.76 -22.71 -11.29
C ASP A 43 -4.48 -21.33 -11.21
N GLU A 44 -4.72 -20.78 -10.00
CA GLU A 44 -5.38 -19.49 -9.84
C GLU A 44 -4.47 -18.36 -10.32
N HIS A 45 -5.02 -17.48 -11.18
CA HIS A 45 -4.26 -16.32 -11.63
C HIS A 45 -4.15 -15.28 -10.50
N PRO A 46 -2.94 -14.78 -10.16
CA PRO A 46 -2.73 -13.88 -9.03
C PRO A 46 -3.63 -12.62 -9.02
N GLU A 47 -4.01 -12.11 -10.20
CA GLU A 47 -4.96 -10.99 -10.28
C GLU A 47 -6.37 -11.38 -9.81
N VAL A 48 -6.80 -12.62 -10.06
CA VAL A 48 -8.12 -13.10 -9.62
C VAL A 48 -8.13 -13.24 -8.11
N ALA A 49 -7.11 -13.90 -7.56
CA ALA A 49 -6.95 -14.06 -6.11
C ALA A 49 -6.95 -12.70 -5.41
N VAL A 50 -6.10 -11.77 -5.82
CA VAL A 50 -5.99 -10.47 -5.13
C VAL A 50 -7.24 -9.60 -5.24
N ARG A 51 -8.09 -9.79 -6.26
CA ARG A 51 -9.41 -9.14 -6.35
C ARG A 51 -10.38 -9.70 -5.32
N ARG A 52 -10.36 -11.01 -5.10
CA ARG A 52 -11.15 -11.70 -4.08
C ARG A 52 -10.75 -11.22 -2.70
N GLU A 53 -9.47 -11.26 -2.36
CA GLU A 53 -8.92 -10.78 -1.09
C GLU A 53 -9.30 -9.32 -0.79
N VAL A 54 -9.18 -8.44 -1.78
CA VAL A 54 -9.58 -7.02 -1.62
C VAL A 54 -11.04 -6.89 -1.23
N VAL A 55 -11.94 -7.68 -1.82
CA VAL A 55 -13.36 -7.66 -1.44
C VAL A 55 -13.54 -8.19 -0.03
N GLU A 56 -12.97 -9.32 0.32
CA GLU A 56 -13.10 -9.98 1.63
C GLU A 56 -12.55 -9.11 2.76
N GLU A 57 -11.34 -8.60 2.61
CA GLU A 57 -10.68 -7.80 3.64
C GLU A 57 -11.20 -6.36 3.74
N THR A 58 -11.51 -5.72 2.61
CA THR A 58 -11.80 -4.27 2.60
C THR A 58 -13.24 -3.90 2.28
N GLY A 59 -14.03 -4.85 1.77
CA GLY A 59 -15.38 -4.61 1.30
C GLY A 59 -15.47 -3.81 -0.01
N HIS A 60 -14.35 -3.58 -0.70
CA HIS A 60 -14.31 -2.81 -1.94
C HIS A 60 -14.15 -3.72 -3.16
N THR A 61 -14.96 -3.48 -4.19
CA THR A 61 -14.70 -4.02 -5.53
C THR A 61 -13.76 -3.09 -6.28
N VAL A 62 -12.92 -3.65 -7.17
CA VAL A 62 -11.98 -2.86 -7.99
C VAL A 62 -12.23 -3.07 -9.47
N GLY A 63 -12.09 -2.00 -10.23
CA GLY A 63 -12.20 -2.01 -11.68
C GLY A 63 -10.92 -2.48 -12.38
N GLU A 64 -10.23 -1.59 -13.08
CA GLU A 64 -8.94 -1.88 -13.70
C GLU A 64 -7.87 -2.13 -12.64
N VAL A 65 -7.13 -3.21 -12.79
CA VAL A 65 -6.02 -3.60 -11.91
C VAL A 65 -4.72 -3.50 -12.69
N ARG A 66 -3.76 -2.79 -12.14
CA ARG A 66 -2.42 -2.66 -12.71
C ARG A 66 -1.47 -3.62 -12.02
N HIS A 67 -0.85 -4.54 -12.75
CA HIS A 67 0.32 -5.27 -12.27
C HIS A 67 1.50 -4.32 -12.13
N VAL A 68 2.19 -4.36 -11.00
CA VAL A 68 3.30 -3.46 -10.69
C VAL A 68 4.63 -4.19 -10.89
N PHE A 69 4.87 -5.25 -10.14
CA PHE A 69 6.05 -6.12 -10.26
C PHE A 69 5.85 -7.44 -9.52
N ASP A 70 6.75 -8.39 -9.76
CA ASP A 70 6.89 -9.63 -9.00
C ASP A 70 8.23 -9.67 -8.27
N VAL A 71 8.24 -10.10 -7.02
CA VAL A 71 9.45 -10.13 -6.20
C VAL A 71 9.56 -11.40 -5.36
N TYR A 72 10.77 -11.76 -5.00
CA TYR A 72 11.07 -12.72 -3.95
C TYR A 72 11.28 -11.98 -2.63
N MET A 73 10.50 -12.30 -1.60
CA MET A 73 10.55 -11.58 -0.32
C MET A 73 11.74 -12.00 0.55
N SER A 74 12.02 -13.30 0.64
CA SER A 74 13.09 -13.84 1.49
C SER A 74 13.83 -14.99 0.81
N PRO A 75 14.52 -14.75 -0.33
CA PRO A 75 15.04 -15.82 -1.20
C PRO A 75 16.12 -16.70 -0.57
N GLY A 76 16.69 -16.28 0.56
CA GLY A 76 17.63 -17.10 1.34
C GLY A 76 16.95 -18.12 2.27
N SER A 77 15.63 -18.05 2.46
CA SER A 77 14.92 -18.84 3.46
C SER A 77 13.66 -19.51 2.93
N VAL A 78 12.94 -18.86 2.01
CA VAL A 78 11.68 -19.35 1.48
C VAL A 78 11.61 -19.16 -0.04
N THR A 79 10.78 -19.96 -0.70
CA THR A 79 10.55 -19.90 -2.15
C THR A 79 9.45 -18.92 -2.54
N GLU A 80 8.94 -18.15 -1.58
CA GLU A 80 7.83 -17.21 -1.77
C GLU A 80 8.13 -16.18 -2.85
N ARG A 81 7.23 -16.07 -3.82
CA ARG A 81 7.20 -15.02 -4.83
C ARG A 81 5.87 -14.30 -4.74
N VAL A 82 5.92 -12.98 -4.63
CA VAL A 82 4.73 -12.14 -4.45
C VAL A 82 4.52 -11.30 -5.70
N SER A 83 3.29 -11.32 -6.22
CA SER A 83 2.82 -10.46 -7.31
C SER A 83 2.16 -9.22 -6.76
N PHE A 84 2.63 -8.04 -7.15
CA PHE A 84 2.18 -6.75 -6.64
C PHE A 84 1.25 -6.07 -7.64
N TYR A 85 0.13 -5.58 -7.12
CA TYR A 85 -0.90 -4.91 -7.91
C TYR A 85 -1.30 -3.58 -7.30
N ALA A 86 -1.92 -2.73 -8.11
CA ALA A 86 -2.54 -1.49 -7.67
C ALA A 86 -3.87 -1.26 -8.40
N ALA A 87 -4.85 -0.69 -7.71
CA ALA A 87 -6.15 -0.35 -8.29
C ALA A 87 -6.74 0.90 -7.63
N ALA A 88 -7.55 1.63 -8.40
CA ALA A 88 -8.31 2.73 -7.86
C ALA A 88 -9.50 2.20 -7.04
N TYR A 89 -9.78 2.86 -5.90
CA TYR A 89 -10.97 2.66 -5.10
C TYR A 89 -11.68 3.99 -4.84
N GLY A 90 -12.87 3.94 -4.28
CA GLY A 90 -13.61 5.13 -3.86
C GLY A 90 -14.91 4.76 -3.15
N PRO A 91 -15.67 5.74 -2.64
CA PRO A 91 -16.91 5.46 -1.92
C PRO A 91 -17.92 4.59 -2.69
N ALA A 92 -17.96 4.74 -4.02
CA ALA A 92 -18.87 3.99 -4.87
C ALA A 92 -18.49 2.51 -5.08
N THR A 93 -17.27 2.12 -4.75
CA THR A 93 -16.80 0.74 -4.91
C THR A 93 -16.99 -0.10 -3.66
N ARG A 94 -17.42 0.50 -2.54
CA ARG A 94 -17.69 -0.21 -1.29
C ARG A 94 -19.00 -1.00 -1.39
N THR A 95 -18.93 -2.29 -1.12
CA THR A 95 -20.06 -3.22 -1.17
C THR A 95 -20.48 -3.76 0.20
N HIS A 96 -19.53 -3.83 1.15
CA HIS A 96 -19.75 -4.23 2.54
C HIS A 96 -18.66 -3.68 3.46
N GLU A 97 -18.65 -4.08 4.73
CA GLU A 97 -17.71 -3.53 5.73
C GLU A 97 -16.27 -4.07 5.56
N GLY A 98 -16.07 -5.21 4.91
CA GLY A 98 -14.80 -5.93 4.92
C GLY A 98 -14.59 -6.65 6.24
N GLY A 99 -13.34 -6.91 6.60
CA GLY A 99 -12.97 -7.50 7.89
C GLY A 99 -12.32 -8.86 7.79
N GLY A 100 -12.22 -9.44 6.58
CA GLY A 100 -11.75 -10.80 6.35
C GLY A 100 -12.85 -11.85 6.56
N LEU A 101 -12.44 -13.10 6.64
CA LEU A 101 -13.32 -14.26 6.79
C LEU A 101 -13.21 -14.84 8.21
N ASP A 102 -14.32 -14.87 8.94
CA ASP A 102 -14.40 -15.47 10.29
C ASP A 102 -13.98 -16.95 10.28
N GLU A 103 -14.24 -17.67 9.18
CA GLU A 103 -13.89 -19.08 9.00
C GLU A 103 -12.37 -19.31 8.92
N GLU A 104 -11.61 -18.29 8.52
CA GLU A 104 -10.14 -18.27 8.47
C GLU A 104 -9.51 -17.67 9.74
N GLY A 105 -10.34 -17.21 10.67
CA GLY A 105 -9.90 -16.60 11.92
C GLY A 105 -9.31 -15.21 11.72
N GLU A 106 -9.73 -14.53 10.67
CA GLU A 106 -9.32 -13.17 10.37
C GLU A 106 -10.12 -12.15 11.18
N ASP A 107 -9.41 -11.14 11.67
CA ASP A 107 -9.97 -9.96 12.35
C ASP A 107 -9.20 -8.74 11.80
N ILE A 108 -9.70 -8.22 10.68
CA ILE A 108 -9.03 -7.22 9.87
C ILE A 108 -9.73 -5.87 10.00
N GLU A 109 -8.98 -4.87 10.44
CA GLU A 109 -9.41 -3.47 10.44
C GLU A 109 -9.04 -2.81 9.11
N THR A 110 -9.96 -2.08 8.48
CA THR A 110 -9.65 -1.24 7.32
C THR A 110 -9.23 0.17 7.76
N LEU A 111 -8.13 0.68 7.17
CA LEU A 111 -7.58 2.00 7.48
C LEU A 111 -7.52 2.85 6.21
N GLU A 112 -8.37 3.87 6.08
CA GLU A 112 -8.22 4.90 5.06
C GLU A 112 -7.29 6.00 5.58
N LEU A 113 -6.16 6.21 4.90
CA LEU A 113 -5.14 7.18 5.31
C LEU A 113 -4.85 8.17 4.18
N PRO A 114 -4.62 9.46 4.51
CA PRO A 114 -3.98 10.36 3.57
C PRO A 114 -2.64 9.78 3.09
N PHE A 115 -2.38 9.79 1.79
CA PHE A 115 -1.18 9.17 1.22
C PHE A 115 0.11 9.70 1.85
N ARG A 116 0.20 11.02 2.06
CA ARG A 116 1.38 11.64 2.73
C ARG A 116 1.56 11.14 4.16
N ARG A 117 0.46 10.87 4.89
CA ARG A 117 0.55 10.28 6.24
C ARG A 117 1.07 8.85 6.18
N ALA A 118 0.64 8.04 5.22
CA ALA A 118 1.16 6.69 5.04
C ALA A 118 2.67 6.68 4.76
N LEU A 119 3.18 7.61 3.93
CA LEU A 119 4.63 7.77 3.71
C LEU A 119 5.38 8.20 4.98
N GLU A 120 4.79 9.07 5.79
CA GLU A 120 5.38 9.45 7.08
C GLU A 120 5.43 8.26 8.05
N MET A 121 4.40 7.43 8.08
CA MET A 121 4.32 6.23 8.93
C MET A 121 5.40 5.20 8.59
N ILE A 122 5.90 5.16 7.36
CA ILE A 122 7.11 4.38 7.01
C ILE A 122 8.32 4.94 7.76
N ARG A 123 8.50 6.26 7.77
CA ARG A 123 9.66 6.91 8.42
C ARG A 123 9.65 6.79 9.93
N THR A 124 8.46 6.74 10.54
CA THR A 124 8.29 6.60 12.01
C THR A 124 8.29 5.14 12.46
N GLY A 125 8.20 4.17 11.52
CA GLY A 125 8.15 2.74 11.81
C GLY A 125 6.76 2.22 12.17
N GLU A 126 5.72 3.03 12.05
CA GLU A 126 4.32 2.60 12.24
C GLU A 126 3.88 1.66 11.09
N ILE A 127 4.38 1.88 9.87
CA ILE A 127 4.27 0.93 8.76
C ILE A 127 5.63 0.24 8.61
N ALA A 128 5.67 -1.05 8.90
CA ALA A 128 6.88 -1.87 8.91
C ALA A 128 6.79 -3.11 7.99
N ASP A 129 5.66 -3.33 7.32
CA ASP A 129 5.53 -4.40 6.33
C ASP A 129 6.23 -4.02 5.01
N ALA A 130 7.14 -4.88 4.56
CA ALA A 130 7.94 -4.63 3.36
C ALA A 130 7.09 -4.49 2.09
N LYS A 131 6.04 -5.30 1.94
CA LYS A 131 5.13 -5.26 0.79
C LYS A 131 4.43 -3.90 0.67
N THR A 132 3.91 -3.44 1.78
CA THR A 132 3.24 -2.13 1.90
C THR A 132 4.20 -0.97 1.63
N ILE A 133 5.41 -1.02 2.22
CA ILE A 133 6.45 0.00 1.98
C ILE A 133 6.81 0.08 0.49
N MET A 134 7.02 -1.06 -0.17
CA MET A 134 7.37 -1.11 -1.59
C MET A 134 6.27 -0.49 -2.46
N LEU A 135 5.00 -0.84 -2.21
CA LEU A 135 3.87 -0.29 -2.98
C LEU A 135 3.65 1.20 -2.74
N LEU A 136 3.77 1.68 -1.49
CA LEU A 136 3.65 3.10 -1.17
C LEU A 136 4.79 3.92 -1.80
N GLN A 137 6.03 3.42 -1.77
CA GLN A 137 7.17 4.05 -2.42
C GLN A 137 7.03 4.05 -3.95
N TRP A 138 6.59 2.94 -4.54
CA TRP A 138 6.28 2.90 -5.97
C TRP A 138 5.20 3.92 -6.34
N ALA A 139 4.14 4.03 -5.54
CA ALA A 139 3.05 4.98 -5.79
C ALA A 139 3.53 6.44 -5.77
N ALA A 140 4.53 6.77 -4.93
CA ALA A 140 5.17 8.08 -4.88
C ALA A 140 6.11 8.34 -6.06
N LEU A 141 6.89 7.33 -6.49
CA LEU A 141 7.97 7.52 -7.46
C LEU A 141 7.51 7.40 -8.92
N GLU A 142 6.66 6.41 -9.21
CA GLU A 142 6.27 6.01 -10.58
C GLU A 142 4.76 5.78 -10.73
N GLY A 143 4.03 5.77 -9.62
CA GLY A 143 2.63 5.42 -9.55
C GLY A 143 1.68 6.62 -9.56
N PRO A 144 0.47 6.43 -9.03
CA PRO A 144 -0.61 7.42 -9.14
C PRO A 144 -0.33 8.75 -8.43
N PHE A 145 0.62 8.79 -7.50
CA PHE A 145 0.95 10.00 -6.74
C PHE A 145 2.29 10.63 -7.16
N ALA A 146 2.95 10.15 -8.19
CA ALA A 146 4.25 10.64 -8.65
C ALA A 146 4.26 12.14 -9.07
N VAL A 147 3.12 12.69 -9.44
CA VAL A 147 2.97 14.10 -9.81
C VAL A 147 2.86 15.01 -8.59
N LEU A 148 2.25 14.51 -7.50
CA LEU A 148 2.02 15.29 -6.28
C LEU A 148 3.32 15.66 -5.54
N ASP A 149 4.38 14.87 -5.73
CA ASP A 149 5.67 15.10 -5.07
C ASP A 149 6.53 16.15 -5.80
N ARG A 150 6.34 16.31 -7.13
CA ARG A 150 7.07 17.29 -7.93
C ARG A 150 6.63 18.72 -7.66
N ASP A 151 5.37 18.94 -7.30
CA ASP A 151 4.83 20.26 -7.02
C ASP A 151 5.23 20.79 -5.62
N SER A 152 5.66 19.90 -4.71
CA SER A 152 6.12 20.28 -3.37
C SER A 152 7.58 20.81 -3.35
N GLU A 153 8.39 20.49 -4.35
CA GLU A 153 9.78 20.97 -4.47
C GLU A 153 9.93 22.28 -5.28
N GLY A 154 8.87 22.71 -6.00
CA GLY A 154 8.90 23.87 -6.90
C GLY A 154 8.71 25.25 -6.26
N GLY A 155 8.48 25.35 -4.95
CA GLY A 155 8.16 26.60 -4.23
C GLY A 155 9.35 27.46 -3.74
N GLY A 156 10.57 27.19 -4.18
CA GLY A 156 11.74 27.97 -3.83
C GLY A 156 12.10 29.01 -4.90
N ASP A 157 11.43 30.16 -4.90
CA ASP A 157 11.76 31.31 -5.73
C ASP A 157 13.14 31.87 -5.36
N GLY A 158 14.18 31.36 -6.00
CA GLY A 158 15.56 31.82 -5.91
C GLY A 158 15.75 33.12 -6.68
N LYS A 159 15.46 34.26 -6.09
CA LYS A 159 15.98 35.54 -6.55
C LYS A 159 17.51 35.48 -6.57
N ARG A 160 18.10 35.17 -7.73
CA ARG A 160 19.53 35.43 -7.97
C ARG A 160 19.74 36.92 -8.15
N ASN A 161 20.21 37.57 -7.13
CA ASN A 161 20.83 38.87 -7.25
C ASN A 161 22.15 38.68 -8.03
N GLY A 162 22.21 39.22 -9.25
CA GLY A 162 23.43 39.31 -10.02
C GLY A 162 24.42 40.25 -9.38
N PRO A 163 25.76 40.05 -9.57
CA PRO A 163 26.80 40.94 -9.01
C PRO A 163 26.79 42.30 -9.71
N PRO A 164 27.14 43.38 -9.00
CA PRO A 164 27.27 44.72 -9.59
C PRO A 164 28.47 44.75 -10.53
N GLY A 165 28.28 45.32 -11.74
CA GLY A 165 29.33 45.54 -12.74
C GLY A 165 30.44 46.53 -12.27
N PRO A 166 31.64 46.45 -12.88
CA PRO A 166 32.78 47.28 -12.50
C PRO A 166 32.61 48.74 -12.96
N ARG A 167 33.13 49.65 -12.14
CA ARG A 167 33.34 51.07 -12.48
C ARG A 167 34.70 51.24 -13.20
#